data_38c89fb2bbc17898ac3c4f783ae5bf53
#
_entry.id   38c89fb2bbc17898ac3c4f783ae5bf53
#
_cell.length_a   1.000
_cell.length_b   1.000
_cell.length_c   1.000
_cell.angle_alpha   90.00
_cell.angle_beta   90.00
_cell.angle_gamma   90.00
#
_symmetry.space_group_name_H-M   'P 1'
#
loop_
_entity.id
_entity.type
_entity.pdbx_description
1 polymer ?
#
loop_
_entity_poly.entity_id
_entity_poly.type
_entity_poly.pdbx_seq_one_letter_code
_entity_poly.pdbx_strand_id
1 'polypeptide(L)'
;QGKRADNLRLEHTVGDWYFLSNLGEGWNWLFQYDEKTQNLYVATTDSINSLIDRYDIYHFNGTDFVYQKTDAPFWLHPQLHNYERLALFFRTKDYMIRIDNLGGETMRYASWKKGKQMSDKPDLVLTGKFIEKDGSFIFSEGSYRYLVVPDTYKYMLKVQHNGKTILQQPQEAEE
;
A
#
# COMPACT_ATOMS: atom_id res chain seq x y z
N GLN A 1 11.55 1.86 -13.90
CA GLN A 1 10.08 1.91 -14.01
C GLN A 1 9.71 1.72 -15.47
N GLY A 2 9.01 0.63 -15.80
CA GLY A 2 8.49 0.41 -17.14
C GLY A 2 7.41 1.45 -17.49
N LYS A 3 7.36 1.82 -18.77
CA LYS A 3 6.38 2.77 -19.26
C LYS A 3 5.00 2.08 -19.24
N ARG A 4 4.01 2.68 -18.55
CA ARG A 4 2.62 2.20 -18.55
C ARG A 4 2.06 2.19 -19.98
N ALA A 5 1.35 1.12 -20.33
CA ALA A 5 0.61 1.08 -21.58
C ALA A 5 -0.69 1.88 -21.46
N ASP A 6 -1.01 2.70 -22.44
CA ASP A 6 -2.29 3.42 -22.49
C ASP A 6 -3.45 2.49 -22.81
N ASN A 7 -3.18 1.41 -23.55
CA ASN A 7 -4.15 0.37 -23.91
C ASN A 7 -3.56 -1.02 -23.74
N LEU A 8 -4.33 -1.93 -23.15
CA LEU A 8 -4.05 -3.35 -23.10
C LEU A 8 -5.01 -4.05 -24.06
N ARG A 9 -4.44 -4.72 -25.05
CA ARG A 9 -5.23 -5.44 -26.04
C ARG A 9 -5.53 -6.84 -25.52
N LEU A 10 -6.81 -7.24 -25.53
CA LEU A 10 -7.21 -8.61 -25.30
C LEU A 10 -6.88 -9.43 -26.55
N GLU A 11 -5.91 -10.34 -26.47
CA GLU A 11 -5.55 -11.20 -27.61
C GLU A 11 -6.46 -12.41 -27.69
N HIS A 12 -6.64 -13.11 -26.59
CA HIS A 12 -7.51 -14.28 -26.51
C HIS A 12 -7.82 -14.67 -25.06
N THR A 13 -8.79 -15.55 -24.87
CA THR A 13 -9.15 -16.15 -23.59
C THR A 13 -9.00 -17.67 -23.66
N VAL A 14 -8.58 -18.28 -22.54
CA VAL A 14 -8.55 -19.75 -22.37
C VAL A 14 -9.19 -20.06 -21.01
N GLY A 15 -10.46 -20.52 -21.04
CA GLY A 15 -11.25 -20.65 -19.82
C GLY A 15 -11.41 -19.30 -19.13
N ASP A 16 -10.99 -19.22 -17.85
CA ASP A 16 -11.02 -17.98 -17.06
C ASP A 16 -9.75 -17.14 -17.20
N TRP A 17 -8.82 -17.47 -18.12
CA TRP A 17 -7.57 -16.78 -18.35
C TRP A 17 -7.68 -15.78 -19.50
N TYR A 18 -7.19 -14.55 -19.27
CA TYR A 18 -7.11 -13.49 -20.26
C TYR A 18 -5.64 -13.25 -20.64
N PHE A 19 -5.37 -13.26 -21.95
CA PHE A 19 -4.05 -12.95 -22.48
C PHE A 19 -4.06 -11.55 -23.07
N LEU A 20 -3.21 -10.69 -22.52
CA LEU A 20 -3.14 -9.29 -22.87
C LEU A 20 -1.80 -9.00 -23.55
N SER A 21 -1.83 -8.24 -24.64
CA SER A 21 -0.64 -7.67 -25.25
C SER A 21 -0.36 -6.25 -24.74
N ASN A 22 0.84 -5.76 -25.05
CA ASN A 22 1.35 -4.45 -24.61
C ASN A 22 1.64 -4.33 -23.11
N LEU A 23 1.65 -5.44 -22.39
CA LEU A 23 2.24 -5.48 -21.05
C LEU A 23 3.76 -5.39 -21.23
N GLY A 24 4.41 -4.38 -20.65
CA GLY A 24 5.85 -4.19 -20.73
C GLY A 24 6.64 -5.39 -20.21
N GLU A 25 7.87 -5.57 -20.66
CA GLU A 25 8.73 -6.69 -20.24
C GLU A 25 9.08 -6.63 -18.74
N GLY A 26 9.14 -7.79 -18.09
CA GLY A 26 9.73 -7.96 -16.75
C GLY A 26 8.80 -7.77 -15.56
N TRP A 27 7.50 -7.77 -15.73
CA TRP A 27 6.54 -7.60 -14.64
C TRP A 27 5.83 -8.91 -14.27
N ASN A 28 5.78 -9.23 -12.97
CA ASN A 28 4.83 -10.19 -12.43
C ASN A 28 3.49 -9.47 -12.23
N TRP A 29 2.61 -9.58 -13.21
CA TRP A 29 1.33 -8.90 -13.21
C TRP A 29 0.32 -9.63 -12.32
N LEU A 30 -0.13 -8.95 -11.26
CA LEU A 30 -1.35 -9.34 -10.58
C LEU A 30 -2.48 -8.50 -11.16
N PHE A 31 -3.48 -9.14 -11.72
CA PHE A 31 -4.63 -8.46 -12.27
C PHE A 31 -5.92 -9.17 -11.86
N GLN A 32 -6.99 -8.39 -11.77
CA GLN A 32 -8.34 -8.84 -11.49
C GLN A 32 -9.31 -8.18 -12.45
N TYR A 33 -10.15 -8.97 -13.12
CA TYR A 33 -11.22 -8.46 -13.96
C TYR A 33 -12.55 -8.50 -13.22
N ASP A 34 -13.28 -7.38 -13.23
CA ASP A 34 -14.64 -7.28 -12.72
C ASP A 34 -15.61 -7.21 -13.89
N GLU A 35 -16.32 -8.31 -14.13
CA GLU A 35 -17.28 -8.44 -15.24
C GLU A 35 -18.46 -7.45 -15.14
N LYS A 36 -18.87 -7.05 -13.91
CA LYS A 36 -20.00 -6.14 -13.72
C LYS A 36 -19.68 -4.73 -14.17
N THR A 37 -18.47 -4.27 -13.86
CA THR A 37 -18.01 -2.94 -14.23
C THR A 37 -17.23 -2.94 -15.53
N GLN A 38 -16.87 -4.12 -16.05
CA GLN A 38 -15.95 -4.31 -17.18
C GLN A 38 -14.59 -3.65 -16.97
N ASN A 39 -14.14 -3.59 -15.73
CA ASN A 39 -12.85 -3.01 -15.36
C ASN A 39 -11.80 -4.10 -15.09
N LEU A 40 -10.63 -3.89 -15.65
CA LEU A 40 -9.42 -4.65 -15.36
C LEU A 40 -8.54 -3.83 -14.40
N TYR A 41 -8.25 -4.40 -13.25
CA TYR A 41 -7.36 -3.85 -12.23
C TYR A 41 -5.99 -4.50 -12.38
N VAL A 42 -4.98 -3.73 -12.74
CA VAL A 42 -3.59 -4.19 -12.89
C VAL A 42 -2.77 -3.62 -11.76
N ALA A 43 -2.22 -4.49 -10.92
CA ALA A 43 -1.44 -4.05 -9.77
C ALA A 43 -0.17 -3.33 -10.23
N THR A 44 0.05 -2.13 -9.72
CA THR A 44 1.33 -1.46 -9.83
C THR A 44 2.20 -1.96 -8.68
N THR A 45 3.13 -2.86 -8.98
CA THR A 45 4.02 -3.40 -7.96
C THR A 45 5.20 -2.46 -7.75
N ASP A 46 5.11 -1.59 -6.77
CA ASP A 46 6.30 -1.18 -6.06
C ASP A 46 6.49 -2.20 -4.94
N SER A 47 7.52 -3.05 -5.05
CA SER A 47 7.71 -4.24 -4.23
C SER A 47 8.27 -3.90 -2.84
N ILE A 48 7.51 -3.18 -2.05
CA ILE A 48 7.75 -3.11 -0.62
C ILE A 48 6.83 -4.15 0.03
N ASN A 49 7.41 -5.28 0.45
CA ASN A 49 6.73 -6.33 1.21
C ASN A 49 5.53 -6.99 0.50
N SER A 50 5.61 -7.22 -0.82
CA SER A 50 4.57 -7.93 -1.59
C SER A 50 3.17 -7.31 -1.51
N LEU A 51 3.02 -6.13 -0.91
CA LEU A 51 1.74 -5.43 -0.83
C LEU A 51 1.52 -4.60 -2.10
N ILE A 52 0.36 -4.78 -2.71
CA ILE A 52 -0.06 -3.97 -3.85
C ILE A 52 -0.25 -2.54 -3.38
N ASP A 53 0.53 -1.60 -3.95
CA ASP A 53 0.42 -0.18 -3.62
C ASP A 53 -0.79 0.44 -4.30
N ARG A 54 -0.94 0.26 -5.61
CA ARG A 54 -2.02 0.83 -6.41
C ARG A 54 -2.45 -0.12 -7.51
N TYR A 55 -3.61 0.17 -8.12
CA TYR A 55 -4.06 -0.46 -9.34
C TYR A 55 -4.14 0.58 -10.47
N ASP A 56 -3.59 0.23 -11.63
CA ASP A 56 -3.99 0.84 -12.89
C ASP A 56 -5.31 0.21 -13.32
N ILE A 57 -6.33 1.04 -13.54
CA ILE A 57 -7.67 0.61 -13.88
C ILE A 57 -7.89 0.87 -15.37
N TYR A 58 -8.24 -0.18 -16.08
CA TYR A 58 -8.58 -0.18 -17.49
C TYR A 58 -10.04 -0.58 -17.66
N HIS A 59 -10.76 0.06 -18.58
CA HIS A 59 -12.13 -0.29 -18.93
C HIS A 59 -12.18 -0.97 -20.29
N PHE A 60 -12.92 -2.06 -20.40
CA PHE A 60 -13.14 -2.76 -21.66
C PHE A 60 -14.16 -2.02 -22.50
N ASN A 61 -13.78 -1.59 -23.71
CA ASN A 61 -14.64 -0.83 -24.62
C ASN A 61 -15.35 -1.70 -25.69
N GLY A 62 -15.24 -3.03 -25.55
CA GLY A 62 -15.73 -4.00 -26.53
C GLY A 62 -14.64 -4.57 -27.44
N THR A 63 -13.46 -3.96 -27.47
CA THR A 63 -12.32 -4.39 -28.29
C THR A 63 -11.03 -4.43 -27.46
N ASP A 64 -10.74 -3.35 -26.76
CA ASP A 64 -9.52 -3.17 -25.99
C ASP A 64 -9.82 -2.73 -24.55
N PHE A 65 -8.86 -2.94 -23.65
CA PHE A 65 -8.85 -2.35 -22.33
C PHE A 65 -8.17 -0.99 -22.37
N VAL A 66 -8.93 0.07 -22.18
CA VAL A 66 -8.47 1.46 -22.23
C VAL A 66 -8.20 1.97 -20.80
N TYR A 67 -7.01 2.50 -20.57
CA TYR A 67 -6.64 3.08 -19.28
C TYR A 67 -7.59 4.19 -18.86
N GLN A 68 -8.02 4.16 -17.62
CA GLN A 68 -8.90 5.17 -17.02
C GLN A 68 -8.19 6.01 -15.98
N LYS A 69 -7.59 5.34 -14.99
CA LYS A 69 -6.93 6.00 -13.86
C LYS A 69 -6.06 5.01 -13.08
N THR A 70 -5.21 5.55 -12.23
CA THR A 70 -4.55 4.81 -11.14
C THR A 70 -5.24 5.14 -9.82
N ASP A 71 -5.57 4.13 -9.03
CA ASP A 71 -6.29 4.32 -7.77
C ASP A 71 -5.70 3.46 -6.65
N ALA A 72 -6.06 3.79 -5.40
CA ALA A 72 -5.76 2.98 -4.24
C ALA A 72 -6.41 1.60 -4.33
N PRO A 73 -5.85 0.57 -3.69
CA PRO A 73 -6.46 -0.75 -3.65
C PRO A 73 -7.87 -0.70 -3.05
N PHE A 74 -8.82 -1.38 -3.69
CA PHE A 74 -10.22 -1.42 -3.23
C PHE A 74 -10.40 -2.04 -1.83
N TRP A 75 -9.44 -2.85 -1.38
CA TRP A 75 -9.40 -3.44 -0.04
C TRP A 75 -8.79 -2.51 1.03
N LEU A 76 -8.32 -1.31 0.65
CA LEU A 76 -7.87 -0.29 1.59
C LEU A 76 -9.05 0.59 1.99
N HIS A 77 -9.17 0.93 3.29
CA HIS A 77 -10.24 1.79 3.78
C HIS A 77 -10.23 3.16 3.04
N PRO A 78 -11.39 3.67 2.57
CA PRO A 78 -11.48 4.86 1.74
C PRO A 78 -10.82 6.12 2.32
N GLN A 79 -10.79 6.25 3.64
CA GLN A 79 -10.10 7.36 4.33
C GLN A 79 -8.61 7.45 3.98
N LEU A 80 -8.01 6.34 3.53
CA LEU A 80 -6.59 6.23 3.23
C LEU A 80 -6.28 6.28 1.73
N HIS A 81 -7.24 6.48 0.85
CA HIS A 81 -7.02 6.44 -0.61
C HIS A 81 -6.17 7.60 -1.15
N ASN A 82 -6.12 8.73 -0.44
CA ASN A 82 -5.34 9.89 -0.85
C ASN A 82 -3.89 9.77 -0.36
N TYR A 83 -2.97 9.27 -1.18
CA TYR A 83 -1.53 9.18 -0.95
C TYR A 83 -0.77 9.11 -2.28
N GLU A 84 0.53 9.42 -2.28
CA GLU A 84 1.37 9.28 -3.46
C GLU A 84 1.92 7.87 -3.62
N ARG A 85 2.41 7.28 -2.53
CA ARG A 85 2.95 5.91 -2.51
C ARG A 85 2.91 5.31 -1.11
N LEU A 86 2.86 3.99 -1.06
CA LEU A 86 3.16 3.23 0.15
C LEU A 86 4.65 3.38 0.50
N ALA A 87 4.97 3.83 1.71
CA ALA A 87 6.33 3.94 2.19
C ALA A 87 6.76 2.71 3.01
N LEU A 88 5.85 2.17 3.82
CA LEU A 88 6.13 1.01 4.67
C LEU A 88 4.85 0.30 5.08
N PHE A 89 4.92 -1.03 5.15
CA PHE A 89 3.90 -1.87 5.74
C PHE A 89 4.55 -2.97 6.58
N PHE A 90 4.07 -3.19 7.79
CA PHE A 90 4.50 -4.31 8.62
C PHE A 90 3.47 -4.65 9.71
N ARG A 91 3.64 -5.83 10.30
CA ARG A 91 2.86 -6.28 11.44
C ARG A 91 3.72 -6.41 12.68
N THR A 92 3.11 -6.13 13.82
CA THR A 92 3.67 -6.42 15.14
C THR A 92 2.74 -7.40 15.85
N LYS A 93 3.11 -7.83 17.05
CA LYS A 93 2.29 -8.72 17.87
C LYS A 93 0.83 -8.25 17.98
N ASP A 94 0.59 -6.94 18.11
CA ASP A 94 -0.73 -6.40 18.43
C ASP A 94 -1.31 -5.48 17.36
N TYR A 95 -0.50 -5.08 16.36
CA TYR A 95 -0.90 -4.08 15.37
C TYR A 95 -0.46 -4.45 13.95
N MET A 96 -1.27 -4.03 13.02
CA MET A 96 -0.90 -3.87 11.61
C MET A 96 -0.67 -2.39 11.37
N ILE A 97 0.45 -2.03 10.73
CA ILE A 97 0.93 -0.66 10.55
C ILE A 97 1.17 -0.41 9.08
N ARG A 98 0.65 0.71 8.60
CA ARG A 98 0.87 1.22 7.26
C ARG A 98 1.38 2.65 7.35
N ILE A 99 2.42 2.97 6.58
CA ILE A 99 2.94 4.34 6.42
C ILE A 99 2.89 4.68 4.94
N ASP A 100 2.20 5.77 4.63
CA ASP A 100 2.09 6.32 3.29
C ASP A 100 2.83 7.64 3.18
N ASN A 101 3.43 7.91 2.03
CA ASN A 101 3.86 9.24 1.66
C ASN A 101 2.66 10.00 1.07
N LEU A 102 2.38 11.20 1.60
CA LEU A 102 1.29 12.07 1.15
C LEU A 102 1.75 13.15 0.17
N GLY A 103 3.04 13.19 -0.11
CA GLY A 103 3.69 14.21 -0.92
C GLY A 103 4.77 14.96 -0.13
N GLY A 104 5.90 15.23 -0.80
CA GLY A 104 7.06 15.84 -0.18
C GLY A 104 7.57 15.04 1.02
N GLU A 105 7.74 15.71 2.17
CA GLU A 105 8.22 15.09 3.41
C GLU A 105 7.09 14.56 4.31
N THR A 106 5.83 14.73 3.90
CA THR A 106 4.69 14.41 4.74
C THR A 106 4.36 12.93 4.69
N MET A 107 4.37 12.29 5.85
CA MET A 107 4.04 10.88 6.03
C MET A 107 2.72 10.73 6.80
N ARG A 108 1.95 9.71 6.48
CA ARG A 108 0.77 9.29 7.22
C ARG A 108 1.03 7.92 7.85
N TYR A 109 0.79 7.83 9.13
CA TYR A 109 0.73 6.58 9.90
C TYR A 109 -0.74 6.15 10.00
N ALA A 110 -1.02 4.91 9.72
CA ALA A 110 -2.30 4.28 10.01
C ALA A 110 -2.04 2.94 10.71
N SER A 111 -2.82 2.64 11.74
CA SER A 111 -2.72 1.36 12.42
C SER A 111 -4.07 0.75 12.74
N TRP A 112 -4.08 -0.57 12.79
CA TRP A 112 -5.22 -1.41 13.15
C TRP A 112 -4.76 -2.41 14.22
N LYS A 113 -5.61 -2.63 15.21
CA LYS A 113 -5.41 -3.72 16.18
C LYS A 113 -5.46 -5.08 15.49
N LYS A 114 -4.73 -6.03 16.02
CA LYS A 114 -4.73 -7.42 15.53
C LYS A 114 -6.16 -7.96 15.37
N GLY A 115 -6.41 -8.62 14.25
CA GLY A 115 -7.72 -9.16 13.89
C GLY A 115 -8.57 -8.28 12.97
N LYS A 116 -8.20 -7.02 12.80
CA LYS A 116 -8.79 -6.13 11.78
C LYS A 116 -8.12 -6.31 10.42
N GLN A 117 -8.83 -5.88 9.38
CA GLN A 117 -8.34 -5.80 7.99
C GLN A 117 -8.07 -4.35 7.61
N MET A 118 -7.30 -4.12 6.55
CA MET A 118 -7.05 -2.77 6.04
C MET A 118 -8.29 -2.11 5.42
N SER A 119 -9.33 -2.88 5.11
CA SER A 119 -10.67 -2.38 4.73
C SER A 119 -11.46 -1.82 5.90
N ASP A 120 -11.13 -2.22 7.13
CA ASP A 120 -11.76 -1.66 8.32
C ASP A 120 -11.24 -0.25 8.57
N LYS A 121 -12.03 0.56 9.28
CA LYS A 121 -11.57 1.86 9.73
C LYS A 121 -10.34 1.71 10.63
N PRO A 122 -9.22 2.41 10.32
CA PRO A 122 -8.04 2.39 11.18
C PRO A 122 -8.37 2.87 12.59
N ASP A 123 -7.73 2.26 13.59
CA ASP A 123 -7.88 2.67 14.99
C ASP A 123 -7.16 3.99 15.25
N LEU A 124 -6.08 4.27 14.52
CA LEU A 124 -5.31 5.49 14.64
C LEU A 124 -4.81 5.94 13.27
N VAL A 125 -4.92 7.24 12.98
CA VAL A 125 -4.34 7.87 11.80
C VAL A 125 -3.64 9.15 12.24
N LEU A 126 -2.34 9.27 11.95
CA LEU A 126 -1.52 10.42 12.31
C LEU A 126 -0.75 10.93 11.10
N THR A 127 -0.44 12.21 11.11
CA THR A 127 0.49 12.82 10.16
C THR A 127 1.84 13.06 10.85
N GLY A 128 2.93 12.85 10.12
CA GLY A 128 4.27 13.00 10.64
C GLY A 128 5.29 13.10 9.52
N LYS A 129 6.52 12.69 9.79
CA LYS A 129 7.63 12.81 8.85
C LYS A 129 8.61 11.65 8.91
N PHE A 130 9.35 11.47 7.84
CA PHE A 130 10.51 10.61 7.76
C PHE A 130 11.77 11.36 8.19
N ILE A 131 12.67 10.69 8.90
CA ILE A 131 13.96 11.21 9.35
C ILE A 131 15.07 10.48 8.60
N GLU A 132 15.60 11.11 7.56
CA GLU A 132 16.63 10.51 6.70
C GLU A 132 17.88 10.05 7.44
N LYS A 133 18.27 10.76 8.49
CA LYS A 133 19.50 10.51 9.24
C LYS A 133 19.58 9.08 9.82
N ASP A 134 18.46 8.52 10.24
CA ASP A 134 18.38 7.21 10.90
C ASP A 134 17.32 6.28 10.29
N GLY A 135 16.63 6.72 9.23
CA GLY A 135 15.61 5.94 8.55
C GLY A 135 14.32 5.75 9.35
N SER A 136 14.10 6.56 10.37
CA SER A 136 12.91 6.46 11.22
C SER A 136 11.74 7.31 10.74
N PHE A 137 10.53 6.95 11.19
CA PHE A 137 9.32 7.76 11.01
C PHE A 137 8.84 8.22 12.38
N ILE A 138 8.42 9.48 12.46
CA ILE A 138 7.95 10.11 13.70
C ILE A 138 6.55 10.70 13.49
N PHE A 139 5.63 10.32 14.38
CA PHE A 139 4.25 10.81 14.43
C PHE A 139 3.93 11.24 15.87
N SER A 140 3.05 12.20 16.05
CA SER A 140 2.71 12.70 17.38
C SER A 140 1.23 13.03 17.50
N GLU A 141 0.67 12.77 18.68
CA GLU A 141 -0.69 13.17 19.07
C GLU A 141 -0.69 13.56 20.55
N GLY A 142 -0.83 14.86 20.82
CA GLY A 142 -0.71 15.37 22.18
C GLY A 142 0.63 15.06 22.82
N SER A 143 0.62 14.37 23.95
CA SER A 143 1.82 13.90 24.66
C SER A 143 2.37 12.56 24.19
N TYR A 144 1.72 11.93 23.20
CA TYR A 144 2.15 10.66 22.63
C TYR A 144 3.04 10.86 21.41
N ARG A 145 4.09 10.04 21.30
CA ARG A 145 4.94 9.94 20.11
C ARG A 145 4.97 8.49 19.65
N TYR A 146 4.74 8.30 18.36
CA TYR A 146 4.80 7.02 17.68
C TYR A 146 6.04 7.04 16.78
N LEU A 147 6.97 6.15 17.06
CA LEU A 147 8.25 6.05 16.36
C LEU A 147 8.28 4.69 15.65
N VAL A 148 8.54 4.70 14.37
CA VAL A 148 8.84 3.50 13.62
C VAL A 148 10.30 3.57 13.24
N VAL A 149 11.11 2.72 13.86
CA VAL A 149 12.57 2.77 13.76
C VAL A 149 13.11 1.51 13.11
N PRO A 150 14.13 1.61 12.23
CA PRO A 150 14.82 0.44 11.71
C PRO A 150 15.50 -0.35 12.84
N ASP A 151 15.48 -1.69 12.72
CA ASP A 151 16.18 -2.62 13.61
C ASP A 151 16.72 -3.80 12.80
N THR A 152 18.02 -3.81 12.58
CA THR A 152 18.84 -4.78 11.81
C THR A 152 18.30 -5.13 10.41
N TYR A 153 17.17 -5.68 10.19
CA TYR A 153 16.54 -5.97 8.89
C TYR A 153 15.02 -5.81 8.94
N LYS A 154 14.52 -5.22 10.02
CA LYS A 154 13.11 -5.09 10.33
C LYS A 154 12.82 -3.70 10.87
N TYR A 155 11.58 -3.47 11.20
CA TYR A 155 11.15 -2.25 11.88
C TYR A 155 10.64 -2.56 13.28
N MET A 156 10.69 -1.54 14.12
CA MET A 156 10.18 -1.59 15.49
C MET A 156 9.22 -0.44 15.72
N LEU A 157 8.02 -0.73 16.18
CA LEU A 157 7.11 0.27 16.71
C LEU A 157 7.48 0.60 18.16
N LYS A 158 7.71 1.89 18.46
CA LYS A 158 7.85 2.41 19.83
C LYS A 158 6.79 3.47 20.05
N VAL A 159 6.06 3.38 21.16
CA VAL A 159 5.14 4.42 21.59
C VAL A 159 5.66 5.02 22.88
N GLN A 160 5.76 6.34 22.90
CA GLN A 160 6.20 7.10 24.07
C GLN A 160 5.05 7.98 24.58
N HIS A 161 4.93 8.12 25.87
CA HIS A 161 4.06 9.08 26.55
C HIS A 161 4.89 9.93 27.49
N ASN A 162 4.86 11.25 27.34
CA ASN A 162 5.69 12.19 28.11
C ASN A 162 7.20 11.79 28.10
N GLY A 163 7.72 11.38 26.95
CA GLY A 163 9.11 10.97 26.76
C GLY A 163 9.47 9.57 27.27
N LYS A 164 8.57 8.87 27.97
CA LYS A 164 8.82 7.49 28.44
C LYS A 164 8.25 6.49 27.44
N THR A 165 9.01 5.48 27.07
CA THR A 165 8.54 4.38 26.23
C THR A 165 7.54 3.52 27.03
N ILE A 166 6.33 3.42 26.52
CA ILE A 166 5.22 2.63 27.10
C ILE A 166 4.89 1.39 26.28
N LEU A 167 5.30 1.34 25.01
CA LEU A 167 5.16 0.19 24.13
C LEU A 167 6.42 0.08 23.26
N GLN A 168 6.87 -1.16 23.06
CA GLN A 168 7.90 -1.48 22.10
C GLN A 168 7.63 -2.85 21.51
N GLN A 169 7.41 -2.90 20.19
CA GLN A 169 7.07 -4.14 19.50
C GLN A 169 7.85 -4.24 18.19
N PRO A 170 8.64 -5.31 17.99
CA PRO A 170 9.31 -5.56 16.73
C PRO A 170 8.29 -6.01 15.66
N GLN A 171 8.69 -5.82 14.42
CA GLN A 171 8.04 -6.42 13.27
C GLN A 171 8.05 -7.95 13.41
N GLU A 172 6.90 -8.59 13.23
CA GLU A 172 6.81 -10.04 13.14
C GLU A 172 7.54 -10.55 11.88
N ALA A 173 8.02 -11.80 11.94
CA ALA A 173 8.52 -12.47 10.74
C ALA A 173 7.33 -12.70 9.78
N GLU A 174 7.54 -12.51 8.49
CA GLU A 174 6.59 -12.98 7.48
C GLU A 174 6.61 -14.52 7.50
N GLU A 175 5.43 -15.12 7.68
CA GLU A 175 5.23 -16.57 7.56
C GLU A 175 5.21 -17.01 6.10
#